data_be3826016f52726ea54eb5e18cc48d76
#
_entry.id   be3826016f52726ea54eb5e18cc48d76
#
_cell.length_a   1.000
_cell.length_b   1.000
_cell.length_c   1.000
_cell.angle_alpha   90.00
_cell.angle_beta   90.00
_cell.angle_gamma   90.00
#
_symmetry.space_group_name_H-M   'P 1'
#
loop_
_entity.id
_entity.type
_entity.pdbx_description
1 polymer ?
#
loop_
_entity_poly.entity_id
_entity_poly.type
_entity_poly.pdbx_seq_one_letter_code
_entity_poly.pdbx_strand_id
1 'polypeptide(L)'
;MNTKDLKSFLKVCEYKSISKAAQFLYVTPQGLSKSIKNIENELGVELFSRTPQGIVLNEYGKLLEKKASNIIKEMESIFDINDEANNQKETIKLASTYGVLSYLSIDFIREFNKIYPDIIVTTAEFPDSPVENAVWNEIQDIGFIAGPVDAIKFNAIFLKSFKHCLVVEKNNQLAKKEKLSYIDLKDESIILESREFKAYTNNINKFLKHGVNINIVFETSEIDFAHKLASMNKGIAITVDFAAKENHYENTVVIPFEDENNTWDIYMITKKDRPISEAGQTFINYVIEYLKDK
;
A
#
# COMPACT_ATOMS: atom_id res chain seq x y z
N MET A 1 -29.42 4.87 -15.63
CA MET A 1 -28.63 4.11 -14.61
C MET A 1 -28.77 4.79 -13.27
N ASN A 2 -29.02 4.04 -12.19
CA ASN A 2 -29.17 4.53 -10.82
C ASN A 2 -28.36 3.66 -9.84
N THR A 3 -28.33 4.03 -8.57
CA THR A 3 -27.53 3.32 -7.55
C THR A 3 -27.98 1.88 -7.31
N LYS A 4 -29.26 1.58 -7.49
CA LYS A 4 -29.77 0.21 -7.40
C LYS A 4 -29.23 -0.64 -8.55
N ASP A 5 -29.14 -0.07 -9.75
CA ASP A 5 -28.54 -0.73 -10.90
C ASP A 5 -27.05 -1.03 -10.65
N LEU A 6 -26.31 -0.06 -10.12
CA LEU A 6 -24.89 -0.26 -9.77
C LEU A 6 -24.71 -1.34 -8.68
N LYS A 7 -25.52 -1.34 -7.62
CA LYS A 7 -25.49 -2.41 -6.59
C LYS A 7 -25.80 -3.78 -7.20
N SER A 8 -26.76 -3.84 -8.11
CA SER A 8 -27.10 -5.06 -8.82
C SER A 8 -25.96 -5.57 -9.69
N PHE A 9 -25.31 -4.67 -10.43
CA PHE A 9 -24.12 -4.99 -11.23
C PHE A 9 -22.97 -5.51 -10.36
N LEU A 10 -22.63 -4.84 -9.26
CA LEU A 10 -21.56 -5.27 -8.35
C LEU A 10 -21.83 -6.65 -7.75
N LYS A 11 -23.08 -6.98 -7.42
CA LYS A 11 -23.43 -8.33 -6.95
C LYS A 11 -23.27 -9.38 -8.04
N VAL A 12 -23.55 -9.07 -9.30
CA VAL A 12 -23.28 -9.98 -10.41
C VAL A 12 -21.75 -10.19 -10.58
N CYS A 13 -20.93 -9.17 -10.41
CA CYS A 13 -19.47 -9.29 -10.42
C CYS A 13 -18.98 -10.23 -9.31
N GLU A 14 -19.46 -10.05 -8.08
CA GLU A 14 -19.11 -10.84 -6.90
C GLU A 14 -19.44 -12.33 -7.08
N TYR A 15 -20.68 -12.64 -7.48
CA TYR A 15 -21.15 -14.02 -7.60
C TYR A 15 -20.77 -14.71 -8.93
N LYS A 16 -20.31 -13.98 -9.92
CA LYS A 16 -20.01 -14.46 -11.29
C LYS A 16 -21.15 -15.27 -11.91
N SER A 17 -22.38 -14.98 -11.46
CA SER A 17 -23.60 -15.71 -11.82
C SER A 17 -24.83 -14.84 -11.61
N ILE A 18 -25.60 -14.60 -12.66
CA ILE A 18 -26.86 -13.84 -12.57
C ILE A 18 -27.85 -14.53 -11.62
N SER A 19 -27.98 -15.86 -11.68
CA SER A 19 -28.93 -16.58 -10.85
C SER A 19 -28.57 -16.51 -9.37
N LYS A 20 -27.29 -16.66 -9.00
CA LYS A 20 -26.84 -16.55 -7.59
C LYS A 20 -26.99 -15.12 -7.08
N ALA A 21 -26.60 -14.13 -7.88
CA ALA A 21 -26.77 -12.72 -7.52
C ALA A 21 -28.24 -12.34 -7.36
N ALA A 22 -29.13 -12.84 -8.24
CA ALA A 22 -30.57 -12.61 -8.16
C ALA A 22 -31.20 -13.21 -6.88
N GLN A 23 -30.75 -14.41 -6.49
CA GLN A 23 -31.17 -15.04 -5.25
C GLN A 23 -30.76 -14.20 -4.03
N PHE A 24 -29.52 -13.71 -4.01
CA PHE A 24 -29.03 -12.85 -2.93
C PHE A 24 -29.79 -11.52 -2.84
N LEU A 25 -30.14 -10.94 -4.00
CA LEU A 25 -30.87 -9.67 -4.09
C LEU A 25 -32.38 -9.81 -3.92
N TYR A 26 -32.90 -11.04 -3.76
CA TYR A 26 -34.31 -11.35 -3.67
C TYR A 26 -35.12 -10.86 -4.91
N VAL A 27 -34.55 -11.00 -6.10
CA VAL A 27 -35.17 -10.65 -7.38
C VAL A 27 -35.16 -11.85 -8.32
N THR A 28 -35.92 -11.76 -9.42
CA THR A 28 -35.90 -12.82 -10.43
C THR A 28 -34.65 -12.73 -11.30
N PRO A 29 -34.06 -13.87 -11.75
CA PRO A 29 -32.92 -13.85 -12.67
C PRO A 29 -33.16 -13.07 -13.95
N GLN A 30 -34.41 -13.15 -14.48
CA GLN A 30 -34.82 -12.40 -15.67
C GLN A 30 -34.82 -10.88 -15.41
N GLY A 31 -35.30 -10.45 -14.23
CA GLY A 31 -35.31 -9.05 -13.82
C GLY A 31 -33.91 -8.51 -13.68
N LEU A 32 -33.00 -9.27 -13.02
CA LEU A 32 -31.60 -8.88 -12.87
C LEU A 32 -30.89 -8.83 -14.23
N SER A 33 -31.08 -9.82 -15.09
CA SER A 33 -30.50 -9.83 -16.44
C SER A 33 -30.96 -8.62 -17.26
N LYS A 34 -32.23 -8.22 -17.14
CA LYS A 34 -32.77 -7.02 -17.79
C LYS A 34 -32.12 -5.75 -17.24
N SER A 35 -31.91 -5.66 -15.92
CA SER A 35 -31.21 -4.52 -15.31
C SER A 35 -29.78 -4.39 -15.83
N ILE A 36 -29.03 -5.48 -15.91
CA ILE A 36 -27.68 -5.48 -16.50
C ILE A 36 -27.71 -5.03 -17.96
N LYS A 37 -28.64 -5.57 -18.75
CA LYS A 37 -28.77 -5.19 -20.16
C LYS A 37 -29.14 -3.71 -20.34
N ASN A 38 -29.91 -3.14 -19.42
CA ASN A 38 -30.22 -1.71 -19.45
C ASN A 38 -28.98 -0.87 -19.20
N ILE A 39 -28.09 -1.26 -18.26
CA ILE A 39 -26.80 -0.60 -18.03
C ILE A 39 -25.94 -0.67 -19.30
N GLU A 40 -25.82 -1.84 -19.92
CA GLU A 40 -25.04 -2.05 -21.14
C GLU A 40 -25.58 -1.20 -22.30
N ASN A 41 -26.88 -1.13 -22.45
CA ASN A 41 -27.54 -0.30 -23.48
C ASN A 41 -27.28 1.20 -23.23
N GLU A 42 -27.34 1.66 -21.98
CA GLU A 42 -27.15 3.05 -21.63
C GLU A 42 -25.66 3.47 -21.82
N LEU A 43 -24.73 2.56 -21.57
CA LEU A 43 -23.30 2.77 -21.77
C LEU A 43 -22.84 2.51 -23.21
N GLY A 44 -23.65 1.83 -24.02
CA GLY A 44 -23.34 1.45 -25.41
C GLY A 44 -22.26 0.36 -25.53
N VAL A 45 -21.98 -0.38 -24.45
CA VAL A 45 -20.96 -1.44 -24.40
C VAL A 45 -21.46 -2.65 -23.62
N GLU A 46 -21.01 -3.85 -23.98
CA GLU A 46 -21.17 -5.04 -23.15
C GLU A 46 -20.18 -5.00 -21.98
N LEU A 47 -20.62 -5.48 -20.81
CA LEU A 47 -19.83 -5.49 -19.58
C LEU A 47 -19.33 -6.89 -19.22
N PHE A 48 -20.00 -7.93 -19.71
CA PHE A 48 -19.71 -9.32 -19.42
C PHE A 48 -19.47 -10.13 -20.69
N SER A 49 -18.54 -11.07 -20.60
CA SER A 49 -18.35 -12.15 -21.57
C SER A 49 -18.90 -13.46 -21.01
N ARG A 50 -19.52 -14.27 -21.85
CA ARG A 50 -20.00 -15.62 -21.47
C ARG A 50 -18.86 -16.63 -21.64
N THR A 51 -18.64 -17.46 -20.62
CA THR A 51 -17.71 -18.56 -20.66
C THR A 51 -18.38 -19.87 -20.24
N PRO A 52 -17.79 -21.04 -20.50
CA PRO A 52 -18.32 -22.30 -20.02
C PRO A 52 -18.46 -22.38 -18.48
N GLN A 53 -17.66 -21.57 -17.75
CA GLN A 53 -17.66 -21.50 -16.30
C GLN A 53 -18.62 -20.43 -15.74
N GLY A 54 -19.36 -19.71 -16.57
CA GLY A 54 -20.31 -18.66 -16.19
C GLY A 54 -20.07 -17.35 -16.93
N ILE A 55 -20.31 -16.24 -16.26
CA ILE A 55 -20.07 -14.89 -16.79
C ILE A 55 -18.84 -14.29 -16.16
N VAL A 56 -18.03 -13.61 -16.97
CA VAL A 56 -16.82 -12.89 -16.51
C VAL A 56 -16.84 -11.46 -17.02
N LEU A 57 -16.27 -10.54 -16.26
CA LEU A 57 -16.11 -9.14 -16.67
C LEU A 57 -15.17 -9.03 -17.87
N ASN A 58 -15.59 -8.28 -18.88
CA ASN A 58 -14.65 -7.78 -19.89
C ASN A 58 -13.95 -6.50 -19.41
N GLU A 59 -13.14 -5.86 -20.25
CA GLU A 59 -12.37 -4.65 -19.86
C GLU A 59 -13.30 -3.48 -19.48
N TYR A 60 -14.42 -3.30 -20.15
CA TYR A 60 -15.43 -2.29 -19.79
C TYR A 60 -16.11 -2.60 -18.46
N GLY A 61 -16.40 -3.88 -18.23
CA GLY A 61 -16.96 -4.35 -16.96
C GLY A 61 -16.04 -4.12 -15.79
N LYS A 62 -14.74 -4.39 -15.91
CA LYS A 62 -13.73 -4.10 -14.87
C LYS A 62 -13.62 -2.60 -14.58
N LEU A 63 -13.69 -1.76 -15.61
CA LEU A 63 -13.68 -0.31 -15.44
C LEU A 63 -14.94 0.18 -14.70
N LEU A 64 -16.11 -0.34 -15.07
CA LEU A 64 -17.36 0.00 -14.39
C LEU A 64 -17.36 -0.51 -12.95
N GLU A 65 -16.87 -1.72 -12.68
CA GLU A 65 -16.78 -2.30 -11.32
C GLU A 65 -16.02 -1.36 -10.38
N LYS A 66 -14.85 -0.87 -10.81
CA LYS A 66 -14.04 0.08 -10.03
C LYS A 66 -14.82 1.37 -9.75
N LYS A 67 -15.45 1.97 -10.79
CA LYS A 67 -16.21 3.22 -10.65
C LYS A 67 -17.48 3.05 -9.82
N ALA A 68 -18.23 1.96 -10.05
CA ALA A 68 -19.46 1.66 -9.32
C ALA A 68 -19.19 1.41 -7.82
N SER A 69 -18.10 0.70 -7.48
CA SER A 69 -17.70 0.49 -6.09
C SER A 69 -17.43 1.80 -5.37
N ASN A 70 -16.75 2.75 -6.01
CA ASN A 70 -16.49 4.06 -5.43
C ASN A 70 -17.78 4.86 -5.22
N ILE A 71 -18.67 4.90 -6.22
CA ILE A 71 -19.97 5.60 -6.13
C ILE A 71 -20.83 5.03 -4.99
N ILE A 72 -20.86 3.70 -4.85
CA ILE A 72 -21.67 3.07 -3.80
C ILE A 72 -21.09 3.35 -2.42
N LYS A 73 -19.76 3.31 -2.24
CA LYS A 73 -19.09 3.70 -0.98
C LYS A 73 -19.40 5.14 -0.60
N GLU A 74 -19.28 6.04 -1.56
CA GLU A 74 -19.58 7.48 -1.35
C GLU A 74 -21.04 7.70 -0.97
N MET A 75 -21.94 6.97 -1.61
CA MET A 75 -23.37 7.03 -1.27
C MET A 75 -23.66 6.43 0.12
N GLU A 76 -22.94 5.39 0.51
CA GLU A 76 -23.09 4.78 1.85
C GLU A 76 -22.60 5.73 2.94
N SER A 77 -21.52 6.49 2.70
CA SER A 77 -21.03 7.52 3.63
C SER A 77 -22.04 8.66 3.88
N ILE A 78 -22.95 8.92 2.94
CA ILE A 78 -24.05 9.90 3.16
C ILE A 78 -24.95 9.50 4.34
N PHE A 79 -25.13 8.20 4.61
CA PHE A 79 -25.93 7.75 5.73
C PHE A 79 -25.22 7.92 7.09
N ASP A 80 -23.91 8.11 7.06
CA ASP A 80 -23.08 8.38 8.25
C ASP A 80 -23.07 9.88 8.62
N ILE A 81 -23.68 10.76 7.82
CA ILE A 81 -23.79 12.21 8.06
C ILE A 81 -24.38 12.53 9.43
N ASN A 82 -25.37 11.75 9.90
CA ASN A 82 -25.94 11.95 11.22
C ASN A 82 -24.95 11.60 12.36
N ASP A 83 -24.07 10.62 12.15
CA ASP A 83 -23.03 10.26 13.09
C ASP A 83 -21.84 11.24 12.98
N GLU A 84 -21.53 11.74 11.79
CA GLU A 84 -20.56 12.81 11.57
C GLU A 84 -21.05 14.16 12.14
N ALA A 85 -22.34 14.49 11.97
CA ALA A 85 -22.92 15.74 12.50
C ALA A 85 -23.11 15.72 14.03
N ASN A 86 -23.31 14.56 14.64
CA ASN A 86 -23.41 14.40 16.09
C ASN A 86 -22.05 14.15 16.77
N ASN A 87 -21.08 13.58 16.08
CA ASN A 87 -19.68 13.55 16.48
C ASN A 87 -18.99 14.74 15.80
N GLN A 88 -18.69 15.78 16.55
CA GLN A 88 -17.89 16.94 16.08
C GLN A 88 -16.43 16.56 15.71
N LYS A 89 -16.17 15.27 15.40
CA LYS A 89 -14.82 14.77 15.15
C LYS A 89 -14.57 14.62 13.65
N GLU A 90 -13.61 15.36 13.15
CA GLU A 90 -13.12 15.17 11.78
C GLU A 90 -12.28 13.88 11.67
N THR A 91 -12.45 13.13 10.58
CA THR A 91 -11.69 11.91 10.32
C THR A 91 -10.66 12.12 9.24
N ILE A 92 -9.40 11.80 9.53
CA ILE A 92 -8.30 11.74 8.58
C ILE A 92 -8.05 10.27 8.23
N LYS A 93 -8.06 9.97 6.94
CA LYS A 93 -7.77 8.62 6.41
C LYS A 93 -6.31 8.57 5.94
N LEU A 94 -5.47 7.90 6.70
CA LEU A 94 -4.04 7.72 6.41
C LEU A 94 -3.79 6.33 5.83
N ALA A 95 -3.18 6.26 4.66
CA ALA A 95 -2.58 5.02 4.16
C ALA A 95 -1.05 5.08 4.31
N SER A 96 -0.42 3.95 4.57
CA SER A 96 1.03 3.87 4.72
C SER A 96 1.60 2.66 3.99
N THR A 97 2.78 2.80 3.40
CA THR A 97 3.56 1.62 3.06
C THR A 97 4.03 0.94 4.34
N TYR A 98 4.20 -0.40 4.25
CA TYR A 98 4.61 -1.19 5.41
C TYR A 98 5.95 -0.70 6.01
N GLY A 99 6.06 -0.80 7.32
CA GLY A 99 7.25 -0.44 8.09
C GLY A 99 7.30 1.03 8.54
N VAL A 100 6.61 1.97 7.88
CA VAL A 100 6.62 3.38 8.29
C VAL A 100 5.88 3.57 9.61
N LEU A 101 4.70 2.95 9.78
CA LEU A 101 3.95 3.03 11.04
C LEU A 101 4.64 2.28 12.16
N SER A 102 5.39 1.21 11.87
CA SER A 102 6.25 0.53 12.85
C SER A 102 7.32 1.48 13.37
N TYR A 103 8.02 2.18 12.48
CA TYR A 103 9.02 3.20 12.86
C TYR A 103 8.43 4.35 13.69
N LEU A 104 7.25 4.87 13.31
CA LEU A 104 6.59 5.94 14.05
C LEU A 104 6.08 5.49 15.42
N SER A 105 5.76 4.22 15.58
CA SER A 105 5.18 3.55 16.73
C SER A 105 3.71 3.89 16.99
N ILE A 106 3.06 3.11 17.85
CA ILE A 106 1.67 3.35 18.28
C ILE A 106 1.54 4.68 19.02
N ASP A 107 2.61 5.15 19.68
CA ASP A 107 2.59 6.40 20.44
C ASP A 107 2.41 7.62 19.56
N PHE A 108 2.87 7.59 18.32
CA PHE A 108 2.65 8.66 17.34
C PHE A 108 1.18 9.05 17.21
N ILE A 109 0.29 8.08 16.95
CA ILE A 109 -1.16 8.36 16.83
C ILE A 109 -1.78 8.66 18.19
N ARG A 110 -1.35 7.98 19.26
CA ARG A 110 -1.85 8.26 20.64
C ARG A 110 -1.54 9.67 21.09
N GLU A 111 -0.36 10.18 20.83
CA GLU A 111 0.05 11.54 21.18
C GLU A 111 -0.75 12.55 20.37
N PHE A 112 -0.90 12.32 19.05
CA PHE A 112 -1.75 13.16 18.22
C PHE A 112 -3.17 13.25 18.79
N ASN A 113 -3.81 12.11 19.08
CA ASN A 113 -5.19 12.08 19.59
C ASN A 113 -5.34 12.71 21.00
N LYS A 114 -4.26 12.76 21.79
CA LYS A 114 -4.28 13.51 23.08
C LYS A 114 -4.27 15.00 22.87
N ILE A 115 -3.52 15.48 21.88
CA ILE A 115 -3.38 16.91 21.55
C ILE A 115 -4.64 17.41 20.83
N TYR A 116 -5.17 16.58 19.91
CA TYR A 116 -6.31 16.89 19.06
C TYR A 116 -7.43 15.87 19.22
N PRO A 117 -8.18 15.90 20.35
CA PRO A 117 -9.18 14.88 20.69
C PRO A 117 -10.39 14.87 19.73
N ASP A 118 -10.60 15.96 18.99
CA ASP A 118 -11.68 16.11 18.02
C ASP A 118 -11.30 15.64 16.60
N ILE A 119 -10.08 15.13 16.40
CA ILE A 119 -9.62 14.57 15.15
C ILE A 119 -9.37 13.07 15.32
N ILE A 120 -10.01 12.25 14.49
CA ILE A 120 -9.77 10.82 14.43
C ILE A 120 -8.83 10.53 13.27
N VAL A 121 -7.75 9.78 13.50
CA VAL A 121 -6.88 9.27 12.44
C VAL A 121 -7.12 7.77 12.27
N THR A 122 -7.62 7.38 11.10
CA THR A 122 -7.71 5.97 10.72
C THR A 122 -6.50 5.59 9.87
N THR A 123 -5.96 4.40 10.09
CA THR A 123 -4.76 3.94 9.38
C THR A 123 -5.02 2.66 8.61
N ALA A 124 -4.37 2.52 7.45
CA ALA A 124 -4.34 1.30 6.66
C ALA A 124 -2.95 1.11 6.06
N GLU A 125 -2.45 -0.12 6.02
CA GLU A 125 -1.13 -0.43 5.44
C GLU A 125 -1.28 -1.24 4.17
N PHE A 126 -0.53 -0.85 3.15
CA PHE A 126 -0.49 -1.46 1.83
C PHE A 126 0.91 -1.31 1.22
N PRO A 127 1.25 -2.03 0.14
CA PRO A 127 2.40 -1.68 -0.70
C PRO A 127 2.27 -0.27 -1.31
N ASP A 128 3.38 0.31 -1.76
CA ASP A 128 3.44 1.72 -2.23
C ASP A 128 2.42 2.07 -3.31
N SER A 129 2.29 1.25 -4.36
CA SER A 129 1.36 1.55 -5.46
C SER A 129 -0.12 1.56 -5.05
N PRO A 130 -0.64 0.62 -4.24
CA PRO A 130 -1.95 0.73 -3.62
C PRO A 130 -2.15 1.99 -2.77
N VAL A 131 -1.15 2.43 -1.99
CA VAL A 131 -1.23 3.70 -1.22
C VAL A 131 -1.38 4.88 -2.17
N GLU A 132 -0.52 4.99 -3.19
CA GLU A 132 -0.61 6.05 -4.21
C GLU A 132 -1.99 6.06 -4.89
N ASN A 133 -2.49 4.88 -5.28
CA ASN A 133 -3.81 4.76 -5.89
C ASN A 133 -4.94 5.17 -4.93
N ALA A 134 -4.84 4.85 -3.64
CA ALA A 134 -5.84 5.23 -2.65
C ALA A 134 -5.90 6.75 -2.44
N VAL A 135 -4.74 7.41 -2.39
CA VAL A 135 -4.66 8.88 -2.31
C VAL A 135 -5.13 9.54 -3.61
N TRP A 136 -4.71 9.01 -4.77
CA TRP A 136 -5.13 9.55 -6.07
C TRP A 136 -6.64 9.47 -6.29
N ASN A 137 -7.27 8.37 -5.86
CA ASN A 137 -8.72 8.17 -5.98
C ASN A 137 -9.51 8.72 -4.78
N GLU A 138 -8.87 9.49 -3.88
CA GLU A 138 -9.51 10.15 -2.73
C GLU A 138 -10.17 9.17 -1.72
N ILE A 139 -9.71 7.92 -1.71
CA ILE A 139 -10.11 6.91 -0.72
C ILE A 139 -9.37 7.18 0.61
N GLN A 140 -8.16 7.70 0.50
CA GLN A 140 -7.31 8.14 1.61
C GLN A 140 -6.94 9.61 1.39
N ASP A 141 -6.79 10.35 2.47
CA ASP A 141 -6.47 11.78 2.42
C ASP A 141 -4.96 12.00 2.34
N ILE A 142 -4.21 11.20 3.06
CA ILE A 142 -2.75 11.27 3.21
C ILE A 142 -2.15 9.90 2.99
N GLY A 143 -0.99 9.84 2.34
CA GLY A 143 -0.22 8.62 2.15
C GLY A 143 1.21 8.76 2.65
N PHE A 144 1.76 7.70 3.28
CA PHE A 144 3.20 7.55 3.49
C PHE A 144 3.72 6.51 2.51
N ILE A 145 4.70 6.88 1.68
CA ILE A 145 5.24 6.01 0.62
C ILE A 145 6.76 6.12 0.52
N ALA A 146 7.38 5.09 -0.04
CA ALA A 146 8.77 5.19 -0.48
C ALA A 146 8.89 6.03 -1.77
N GLY A 147 10.01 6.74 -1.93
CA GLY A 147 10.38 7.40 -3.18
C GLY A 147 10.76 6.39 -4.29
N PRO A 148 10.79 6.87 -5.53
CA PRO A 148 10.46 8.21 -6.00
C PRO A 148 8.94 8.49 -6.03
N VAL A 149 8.55 9.77 -5.91
CA VAL A 149 7.16 10.22 -5.94
C VAL A 149 6.84 10.84 -7.31
N ASP A 150 5.65 10.54 -7.84
CA ASP A 150 5.12 11.18 -9.05
C ASP A 150 4.65 12.62 -8.72
N ALA A 151 5.53 13.60 -8.95
CA ALA A 151 5.26 15.01 -8.68
C ALA A 151 4.16 15.64 -9.59
N ILE A 152 3.70 14.93 -10.61
CA ILE A 152 2.56 15.36 -11.43
C ILE A 152 1.26 15.10 -10.67
N LYS A 153 1.18 13.98 -9.95
CA LYS A 153 -0.04 13.54 -9.25
C LYS A 153 -0.10 14.01 -7.80
N PHE A 154 1.05 14.13 -7.13
CA PHE A 154 1.08 14.33 -5.69
C PHE A 154 1.87 15.57 -5.29
N ASN A 155 1.41 16.24 -4.22
CA ASN A 155 2.27 17.02 -3.39
C ASN A 155 3.04 16.07 -2.48
N ALA A 156 4.33 16.27 -2.35
CA ALA A 156 5.20 15.38 -1.58
C ALA A 156 6.01 16.18 -0.56
N ILE A 157 6.04 15.70 0.67
CA ILE A 157 6.88 16.21 1.74
C ILE A 157 7.84 15.09 2.11
N PHE A 158 9.13 15.33 1.99
CA PHE A 158 10.15 14.41 2.47
C PHE A 158 10.08 14.31 3.99
N LEU A 159 10.03 13.09 4.52
CA LEU A 159 9.94 12.83 5.95
C LEU A 159 11.27 12.38 6.54
N LYS A 160 11.81 11.29 6.03
CA LYS A 160 13.02 10.68 6.57
C LYS A 160 13.69 9.76 5.54
N SER A 161 14.99 9.59 5.72
CA SER A 161 15.82 8.65 4.96
C SER A 161 16.38 7.59 5.89
N PHE A 162 16.27 6.33 5.51
CA PHE A 162 16.87 5.18 6.20
C PHE A 162 17.89 4.54 5.29
N LYS A 163 18.98 4.02 5.86
CA LYS A 163 20.01 3.34 5.08
C LYS A 163 19.65 1.88 4.87
N HIS A 164 19.74 1.41 3.64
CA HIS A 164 19.67 -0.02 3.39
C HIS A 164 20.88 -0.71 3.99
N CYS A 165 20.64 -1.89 4.55
CA CYS A 165 21.65 -2.77 5.11
C CYS A 165 21.30 -4.23 4.84
N LEU A 166 22.18 -5.10 5.23
CA LEU A 166 22.11 -6.54 5.00
C LEU A 166 22.09 -7.27 6.35
N VAL A 167 21.15 -8.19 6.49
CA VAL A 167 21.14 -9.13 7.62
C VAL A 167 21.74 -10.44 7.14
N VAL A 168 22.86 -10.82 7.75
CA VAL A 168 23.70 -11.94 7.35
C VAL A 168 23.89 -12.89 8.53
N GLU A 169 23.81 -14.19 8.32
CA GLU A 169 24.11 -15.18 9.37
C GLU A 169 25.60 -15.14 9.75
N LYS A 170 25.92 -15.25 11.05
CA LYS A 170 27.28 -15.06 11.61
C LYS A 170 28.37 -15.96 11.03
N ASN A 171 28.02 -17.16 10.57
CA ASN A 171 28.96 -18.10 9.96
C ASN A 171 29.15 -17.87 8.44
N ASN A 172 28.35 -17.02 7.83
CA ASN A 172 28.56 -16.64 6.43
C ASN A 172 29.88 -15.89 6.29
N GLN A 173 30.61 -16.13 5.20
CA GLN A 173 31.93 -15.51 4.98
C GLN A 173 31.88 -13.99 4.93
N LEU A 174 30.77 -13.44 4.42
CA LEU A 174 30.56 -11.99 4.34
C LEU A 174 30.33 -11.34 5.71
N ALA A 175 29.95 -12.11 6.73
CA ALA A 175 29.74 -11.60 8.09
C ALA A 175 31.01 -10.99 8.73
N LYS A 176 32.18 -11.24 8.15
CA LYS A 176 33.47 -10.70 8.61
C LYS A 176 33.79 -9.32 8.03
N LYS A 177 33.02 -8.85 7.05
CA LYS A 177 33.21 -7.55 6.41
C LYS A 177 32.51 -6.45 7.19
N GLU A 178 33.10 -5.28 7.27
CA GLU A 178 32.52 -4.09 7.90
C GLU A 178 31.47 -3.42 7.02
N LYS A 179 31.65 -3.48 5.70
CA LYS A 179 30.73 -2.98 4.68
C LYS A 179 30.69 -3.95 3.50
N LEU A 180 29.63 -3.96 2.74
CA LEU A 180 29.49 -4.77 1.53
C LEU A 180 29.15 -3.91 0.31
N SER A 181 29.81 -4.20 -0.80
CA SER A 181 29.48 -3.67 -2.11
C SER A 181 28.44 -4.55 -2.82
N TYR A 182 27.81 -4.02 -3.87
CA TYR A 182 26.90 -4.83 -4.68
C TYR A 182 27.59 -6.04 -5.31
N ILE A 183 28.87 -5.93 -5.66
CA ILE A 183 29.65 -7.00 -6.29
C ILE A 183 29.88 -8.18 -5.33
N ASP A 184 29.98 -7.92 -4.03
CA ASP A 184 30.14 -8.97 -3.02
C ASP A 184 28.96 -9.91 -2.94
N LEU A 185 27.79 -9.48 -3.43
CA LEU A 185 26.52 -10.20 -3.38
C LEU A 185 26.20 -10.96 -4.68
N LYS A 186 27.12 -10.96 -5.67
CA LYS A 186 26.89 -11.50 -7.00
C LYS A 186 26.47 -12.98 -7.00
N ASP A 187 27.11 -13.78 -6.15
CA ASP A 187 26.91 -15.23 -6.10
C ASP A 187 26.10 -15.65 -4.85
N GLU A 188 25.59 -14.68 -4.10
CA GLU A 188 24.85 -14.93 -2.87
C GLU A 188 23.34 -15.14 -3.13
N SER A 189 22.72 -15.89 -2.23
CA SER A 189 21.26 -16.03 -2.19
C SER A 189 20.65 -14.83 -1.47
N ILE A 190 19.79 -14.10 -2.15
CA ILE A 190 19.21 -12.85 -1.65
C ILE A 190 17.73 -13.07 -1.27
N ILE A 191 17.36 -12.57 -0.11
CA ILE A 191 15.97 -12.42 0.34
C ILE A 191 15.62 -10.96 0.19
N LEU A 192 14.56 -10.67 -0.57
CA LEU A 192 14.19 -9.31 -0.94
C LEU A 192 12.71 -9.07 -0.61
N GLU A 193 12.34 -7.81 -0.47
CA GLU A 193 10.95 -7.40 -0.39
C GLU A 193 10.17 -7.80 -1.66
N SER A 194 8.84 -7.96 -1.52
CA SER A 194 7.96 -8.32 -2.65
C SER A 194 7.96 -7.25 -3.74
N ARG A 195 7.70 -7.66 -4.98
CA ARG A 195 7.70 -6.81 -6.20
C ARG A 195 6.71 -5.66 -6.19
N GLU A 196 5.75 -5.69 -5.28
CA GLU A 196 4.73 -4.65 -5.11
C GLU A 196 5.29 -3.39 -4.44
N PHE A 197 6.51 -3.47 -3.87
CA PHE A 197 7.19 -2.34 -3.22
C PHE A 197 8.15 -1.64 -4.18
N LYS A 198 8.21 -0.32 -4.07
CA LYS A 198 9.21 0.48 -4.81
C LYS A 198 10.64 0.11 -4.42
N ALA A 199 10.86 -0.26 -3.16
CA ALA A 199 12.16 -0.68 -2.67
C ALA A 199 12.70 -1.89 -3.45
N TYR A 200 11.86 -2.87 -3.83
CA TYR A 200 12.25 -3.96 -4.73
C TYR A 200 12.86 -3.44 -6.04
N THR A 201 12.10 -2.62 -6.77
CA THR A 201 12.56 -2.07 -8.06
C THR A 201 13.80 -1.21 -7.90
N ASN A 202 13.86 -0.39 -6.84
CA ASN A 202 15.02 0.45 -6.53
C ASN A 202 16.27 -0.39 -6.27
N ASN A 203 16.17 -1.46 -5.47
CA ASN A 203 17.27 -2.37 -5.19
C ASN A 203 17.72 -3.09 -6.46
N ILE A 204 16.81 -3.69 -7.23
CA ILE A 204 17.15 -4.34 -8.51
C ILE A 204 17.91 -3.39 -9.44
N ASN A 205 17.43 -2.17 -9.62
CA ASN A 205 18.07 -1.18 -10.48
C ASN A 205 19.49 -0.82 -10.02
N LYS A 206 19.72 -0.74 -8.68
CA LYS A 206 21.06 -0.50 -8.11
C LYS A 206 22.00 -1.66 -8.42
N PHE A 207 21.57 -2.91 -8.24
CA PHE A 207 22.38 -4.08 -8.60
C PHE A 207 22.73 -4.09 -10.10
N LEU A 208 21.72 -3.89 -10.96
CA LEU A 208 21.94 -3.83 -12.41
C LEU A 208 22.91 -2.73 -12.83
N LYS A 209 22.81 -1.55 -12.22
CA LYS A 209 23.75 -0.45 -12.45
C LYS A 209 25.20 -0.82 -12.13
N HIS A 210 25.42 -1.73 -11.19
CA HIS A 210 26.76 -2.24 -10.83
C HIS A 210 27.12 -3.53 -11.58
N GLY A 211 26.33 -3.92 -12.57
CA GLY A 211 26.55 -5.12 -13.39
C GLY A 211 26.34 -6.44 -12.65
N VAL A 212 25.55 -6.42 -11.59
CA VAL A 212 25.26 -7.60 -10.77
C VAL A 212 23.83 -8.08 -11.01
N ASN A 213 23.69 -9.32 -11.45
CA ASN A 213 22.42 -10.04 -11.44
C ASN A 213 22.35 -10.82 -10.14
N ILE A 214 21.40 -10.46 -9.26
CA ILE A 214 21.23 -11.14 -7.98
C ILE A 214 20.39 -12.42 -8.12
N ASN A 215 20.73 -13.40 -7.30
CA ASN A 215 19.94 -14.62 -7.15
C ASN A 215 18.91 -14.46 -6.04
N ILE A 216 17.69 -14.07 -6.38
CA ILE A 216 16.60 -13.92 -5.41
C ILE A 216 16.03 -15.32 -5.11
N VAL A 217 16.22 -15.80 -3.90
CA VAL A 217 15.72 -17.10 -3.44
C VAL A 217 14.38 -17.00 -2.72
N PHE A 218 14.04 -15.80 -2.22
CA PHE A 218 12.77 -15.56 -1.55
C PHE A 218 12.36 -14.09 -1.65
N GLU A 219 11.06 -13.86 -1.83
CA GLU A 219 10.43 -12.54 -1.81
C GLU A 219 9.36 -12.51 -0.69
N THR A 220 9.34 -11.48 0.14
CA THR A 220 8.36 -11.37 1.23
C THR A 220 8.01 -9.91 1.52
N SER A 221 6.78 -9.68 1.98
CA SER A 221 6.33 -8.37 2.50
C SER A 221 6.61 -8.20 4.00
N GLU A 222 7.04 -9.27 4.68
CA GLU A 222 7.25 -9.30 6.13
C GLU A 222 8.73 -9.20 6.45
N ILE A 223 9.16 -8.05 6.98
CA ILE A 223 10.57 -7.76 7.32
C ILE A 223 11.11 -8.77 8.35
N ASP A 224 10.33 -9.05 9.41
CA ASP A 224 10.76 -10.01 10.44
C ASP A 224 10.96 -11.41 9.87
N PHE A 225 10.10 -11.84 8.95
CA PHE A 225 10.25 -13.14 8.28
C PHE A 225 11.50 -13.19 7.39
N ALA A 226 11.83 -12.09 6.69
CA ALA A 226 13.08 -11.99 5.94
C ALA A 226 14.31 -12.16 6.86
N HIS A 227 14.34 -11.47 8.01
CA HIS A 227 15.42 -11.59 9.01
C HIS A 227 15.49 -13.00 9.61
N LYS A 228 14.35 -13.63 9.87
CA LYS A 228 14.29 -15.02 10.34
C LYS A 228 14.88 -15.99 9.32
N LEU A 229 14.57 -15.83 8.04
CA LEU A 229 15.17 -16.68 6.98
C LEU A 229 16.68 -16.45 6.90
N ALA A 230 17.15 -15.20 7.02
CA ALA A 230 18.58 -14.91 7.08
C ALA A 230 19.25 -15.58 8.31
N SER A 231 18.62 -15.53 9.47
CA SER A 231 19.11 -16.19 10.68
C SER A 231 19.24 -17.72 10.54
N MET A 232 18.43 -18.32 9.66
CA MET A 232 18.46 -19.74 9.32
C MET A 232 19.45 -20.06 8.18
N ASN A 233 20.27 -19.11 7.76
CA ASN A 233 21.21 -19.21 6.63
C ASN A 233 20.50 -19.63 5.31
N LYS A 234 19.30 -19.07 5.07
CA LYS A 234 18.53 -19.32 3.83
C LYS A 234 18.81 -18.29 2.75
N GLY A 235 19.60 -17.27 3.06
CA GLY A 235 20.01 -16.17 2.21
C GLY A 235 20.37 -14.95 3.03
N ILE A 236 20.78 -13.90 2.34
CA ILE A 236 21.08 -12.58 2.92
C ILE A 236 19.82 -11.71 2.72
N ALA A 237 19.29 -11.16 3.80
CA ALA A 237 18.14 -10.25 3.69
C ALA A 237 18.60 -8.82 3.47
N ILE A 238 18.04 -8.15 2.45
CA ILE A 238 18.16 -6.71 2.28
C ILE A 238 17.05 -6.05 3.10
N THR A 239 17.40 -5.07 3.91
CA THR A 239 16.49 -4.39 4.83
C THR A 239 16.96 -2.95 5.06
N VAL A 240 16.37 -2.27 6.04
CA VAL A 240 16.75 -0.92 6.46
C VAL A 240 17.24 -0.92 7.91
N ASP A 241 18.09 0.05 8.23
CA ASP A 241 18.87 0.10 9.47
C ASP A 241 18.01 0.10 10.75
N PHE A 242 16.87 0.79 10.77
CA PHE A 242 15.99 0.78 11.94
C PHE A 242 15.33 -0.59 12.13
N ALA A 243 14.85 -1.20 11.05
CA ALA A 243 14.18 -2.50 11.11
C ALA A 243 15.15 -3.63 11.50
N ALA A 244 16.40 -3.54 11.05
CA ALA A 244 17.44 -4.48 11.44
C ALA A 244 17.81 -4.38 12.94
N LYS A 245 17.63 -3.21 13.57
CA LYS A 245 17.81 -3.02 15.02
C LYS A 245 16.63 -3.55 15.83
N GLU A 246 15.41 -3.30 15.36
CA GLU A 246 14.20 -3.74 16.06
C GLU A 246 14.00 -5.25 15.99
N ASN A 247 14.26 -5.87 14.84
CA ASN A 247 14.07 -7.29 14.58
C ASN A 247 15.43 -8.03 14.54
N HIS A 248 16.18 -7.97 15.64
CA HIS A 248 17.50 -8.57 15.73
C HIS A 248 17.45 -10.04 16.14
N TYR A 249 18.14 -10.90 15.38
CA TYR A 249 18.38 -12.30 15.72
C TYR A 249 19.81 -12.50 16.19
N GLU A 250 20.01 -13.18 17.34
CA GLU A 250 21.34 -13.31 18.00
C GLU A 250 22.42 -13.91 17.10
N ASN A 251 22.07 -14.77 16.16
CA ASN A 251 22.99 -15.43 15.23
C ASN A 251 23.20 -14.67 13.92
N THR A 252 22.77 -13.42 13.84
CA THR A 252 22.96 -12.57 12.65
C THR A 252 23.88 -11.38 12.94
N VAL A 253 24.41 -10.79 11.89
CA VAL A 253 25.09 -9.50 11.88
C VAL A 253 24.42 -8.58 10.87
N VAL A 254 24.39 -7.30 11.17
CA VAL A 254 23.90 -6.25 10.28
C VAL A 254 25.08 -5.57 9.62
N ILE A 255 25.16 -5.59 8.30
CA ILE A 255 26.26 -5.03 7.53
C ILE A 255 25.72 -3.93 6.61
N PRO A 256 26.23 -2.70 6.71
CA PRO A 256 25.83 -1.62 5.82
C PRO A 256 26.39 -1.83 4.40
N PHE A 257 25.72 -1.25 3.40
CA PHE A 257 26.30 -1.09 2.08
C PHE A 257 27.42 -0.06 2.10
N GLU A 258 28.43 -0.22 1.22
CA GLU A 258 29.44 0.80 0.96
C GLU A 258 28.84 2.06 0.33
N ASP A 259 27.81 1.89 -0.51
CA ASP A 259 27.07 2.99 -1.13
C ASP A 259 26.18 3.68 -0.08
N GLU A 260 26.66 4.80 0.43
CA GLU A 260 25.94 5.60 1.42
C GLU A 260 24.65 6.25 0.88
N ASN A 261 24.49 6.30 -0.46
CA ASN A 261 23.27 6.77 -1.12
C ASN A 261 22.25 5.65 -1.33
N ASN A 262 22.53 4.44 -0.82
CA ASN A 262 21.55 3.36 -0.83
C ASN A 262 20.53 3.56 0.29
N THR A 263 19.54 4.42 0.04
CA THR A 263 18.57 4.84 1.03
C THR A 263 17.14 4.41 0.67
N TRP A 264 16.32 4.29 1.70
CA TRP A 264 14.87 4.18 1.64
C TRP A 264 14.29 5.49 2.13
N ASP A 265 13.90 6.33 1.19
CA ASP A 265 13.42 7.68 1.46
C ASP A 265 11.91 7.66 1.57
N ILE A 266 11.38 8.13 2.69
CA ILE A 266 9.95 8.17 2.96
C ILE A 266 9.40 9.57 2.74
N TYR A 267 8.27 9.60 2.05
CA TYR A 267 7.54 10.82 1.75
C TYR A 267 6.10 10.72 2.26
N MET A 268 5.60 11.83 2.76
CA MET A 268 4.18 12.06 2.94
C MET A 268 3.62 12.65 1.66
N ILE A 269 2.54 12.05 1.14
CA ILE A 269 1.88 12.51 -0.09
C ILE A 269 0.43 12.90 0.17
N THR A 270 -0.01 13.89 -0.58
CA THR A 270 -1.42 14.28 -0.73
C THR A 270 -1.73 14.43 -2.21
N LYS A 271 -2.99 14.30 -2.60
CA LYS A 271 -3.38 14.49 -4.00
C LYS A 271 -3.13 15.95 -4.41
N LYS A 272 -2.43 16.14 -5.54
CA LYS A 272 -2.25 17.47 -6.13
C LYS A 272 -3.61 18.02 -6.58
N ASP A 273 -3.77 19.33 -6.48
CA ASP A 273 -4.97 20.05 -6.88
C ASP A 273 -6.25 19.72 -6.06
N ARG A 274 -6.10 19.01 -4.93
CA ARG A 274 -7.14 18.84 -3.93
C ARG A 274 -6.79 19.65 -2.67
N PRO A 275 -7.66 20.56 -2.20
CA PRO A 275 -7.45 21.21 -0.90
C PRO A 275 -7.52 20.17 0.23
N ILE A 276 -6.61 20.27 1.16
CA ILE A 276 -6.60 19.47 2.39
C ILE A 276 -7.50 20.15 3.41
N SER A 277 -8.26 19.37 4.19
CA SER A 277 -9.07 19.88 5.30
C SER A 277 -8.18 20.52 6.39
N GLU A 278 -8.78 21.29 7.28
CA GLU A 278 -8.09 21.91 8.42
C GLU A 278 -7.48 20.83 9.34
N ALA A 279 -8.22 19.77 9.62
CA ALA A 279 -7.71 18.62 10.36
C ALA A 279 -6.54 17.94 9.64
N GLY A 280 -6.65 17.74 8.32
CA GLY A 280 -5.57 17.19 7.51
C GLY A 280 -4.31 18.04 7.56
N GLN A 281 -4.43 19.38 7.48
CA GLN A 281 -3.29 20.29 7.60
C GLN A 281 -2.68 20.24 9.01
N THR A 282 -3.52 20.14 10.04
CA THR A 282 -3.08 19.97 11.43
C THR A 282 -2.27 18.70 11.60
N PHE A 283 -2.72 17.59 11.01
CA PHE A 283 -2.00 16.31 11.05
C PHE A 283 -0.66 16.38 10.28
N ILE A 284 -0.64 16.99 9.09
CA ILE A 284 0.60 17.21 8.32
C ILE A 284 1.63 17.98 9.15
N ASN A 285 1.23 19.06 9.78
CA ASN A 285 2.12 19.87 10.62
C ASN A 285 2.64 19.07 11.82
N TYR A 286 1.78 18.26 12.46
CA TYR A 286 2.17 17.38 13.56
C TYR A 286 3.20 16.32 13.11
N VAL A 287 3.00 15.68 11.96
CA VAL A 287 3.96 14.69 11.41
C VAL A 287 5.33 15.31 11.22
N ILE A 288 5.37 16.51 10.62
CA ILE A 288 6.63 17.22 10.36
C ILE A 288 7.34 17.54 11.67
N GLU A 289 6.62 18.03 12.68
CA GLU A 289 7.20 18.40 13.98
C GLU A 289 7.68 17.17 14.74
N TYR A 290 6.86 16.12 14.81
CA TYR A 290 7.19 14.85 15.48
C TYR A 290 8.49 14.21 14.95
N LEU A 291 8.74 14.33 13.63
CA LEU A 291 9.93 13.74 13.01
C LEU A 291 11.19 14.62 13.15
N LYS A 292 11.08 15.89 13.53
CA LYS A 292 12.26 16.72 13.84
C LYS A 292 12.98 16.27 15.12
N ASP A 293 12.23 15.70 16.05
CA ASP A 293 12.71 15.28 17.37
C ASP A 293 13.16 13.82 17.39
N LYS A 294 13.00 13.08 16.27
CA LYS A 294 13.40 11.68 16.07
C LYS A 294 14.55 11.54 15.07
#